data_2b1fb9c4a62d1bd1ad84bfe661f8a2ea
#
_entry.id   2b1fb9c4a62d1bd1ad84bfe661f8a2ea
#
_cell.length_a   1.000
_cell.length_b   1.000
_cell.length_c   1.000
_cell.angle_alpha   90.00
_cell.angle_beta   90.00
_cell.angle_gamma   90.00
#
_symmetry.space_group_name_H-M   'P 1'
#
loop_
_entity.id
_entity.type
_entity.pdbx_description
1 polymer ?
#
loop_
_entity_poly.entity_id
_entity_poly.type
_entity_poly.pdbx_seq_one_letter_code
_entity_poly.pdbx_strand_id
1 'polypeptide(L)'
;MHSPSELPRPPGDSRQSCALWLLPTFVFLLLGFAALPVDQSLAGWIAANNLPGGVVDVLERAETFAHGIGVVFILLTIFINDRSRRWTFPRLILAVAGSGLAANLIKLILIARTRPHAADLGDHFSETFGNWLPLLSESAQQSTPSSHTATGVAFAIALCWLFPRGRWIFAVLAILAACQRMASSSHYLSDVLWGAALGYFLGRGIISGFLTEKYFNRLEERLRPAEPHPSDVARSTDPAEVSSAP
;
A
#
# COMPACT_ATOMS: atom_id res chain seq x y z
N MET A 1 14.95 -16.95 17.70
CA MET A 1 14.70 -15.80 18.60
C MET A 1 15.19 -14.53 17.91
N HIS A 2 14.30 -13.58 17.57
CA HIS A 2 14.72 -12.30 17.03
C HIS A 2 15.24 -11.42 18.16
N SER A 3 16.40 -10.79 17.94
CA SER A 3 16.96 -9.83 18.88
C SER A 3 15.97 -8.67 19.14
N PRO A 4 15.80 -8.18 20.37
CA PRO A 4 14.93 -7.04 20.68
C PRO A 4 15.25 -5.77 19.88
N SER A 5 16.47 -5.67 19.34
CA SER A 5 16.92 -4.56 18.47
C SER A 5 16.28 -4.53 17.09
N GLU A 6 15.53 -5.56 16.68
CA GLU A 6 14.87 -5.64 15.35
C GLU A 6 13.38 -5.21 15.36
N LEU A 7 12.84 -4.82 16.51
CA LEU A 7 11.47 -4.31 16.56
C LEU A 7 11.37 -2.96 15.86
N PRO A 8 10.31 -2.72 15.09
CA PRO A 8 10.08 -1.43 14.46
C PRO A 8 10.09 -0.34 15.54
N ARG A 9 10.93 0.66 15.38
CA ARG A 9 10.91 1.83 16.27
C ARG A 9 9.60 2.58 16.04
N PRO A 10 8.96 3.09 17.10
CA PRO A 10 7.87 4.03 16.92
C PRO A 10 8.38 5.19 16.07
N PRO A 11 7.53 5.80 15.24
CA PRO A 11 7.93 6.95 14.45
C PRO A 11 8.46 8.02 15.40
N GLY A 12 9.77 8.29 15.32
CA GLY A 12 10.40 9.33 16.14
C GLY A 12 9.97 10.71 15.70
N ASP A 13 10.18 11.68 16.57
CA ASP A 13 9.90 13.10 16.40
C ASP A 13 10.71 13.70 15.23
N SER A 14 10.37 13.31 14.01
CA SER A 14 11.00 13.78 12.78
C SER A 14 10.17 14.87 12.13
N ARG A 15 10.14 16.07 12.74
CA ARG A 15 9.81 17.30 12.02
C ARG A 15 10.82 17.60 10.90
N GLN A 16 11.91 16.84 10.84
CA GLN A 16 12.88 16.92 9.77
C GLN A 16 12.31 16.25 8.51
N SER A 17 11.99 17.10 7.55
CA SER A 17 11.68 16.77 6.17
C SER A 17 10.23 16.38 5.85
N CYS A 18 9.26 17.12 6.35
CA CYS A 18 7.89 17.03 5.84
C CYS A 18 7.86 17.20 4.29
N ALA A 19 8.73 18.03 3.74
CA ALA A 19 8.87 18.22 2.29
C ALA A 19 9.40 16.98 1.55
N LEU A 20 10.34 16.24 2.14
CA LEU A 20 10.98 15.10 1.44
C LEU A 20 10.08 13.87 1.37
N TRP A 21 9.22 13.62 2.36
CA TRP A 21 8.31 12.48 2.26
C TRP A 21 7.08 12.76 1.38
N LEU A 22 6.73 14.02 1.16
CA LEU A 22 5.67 14.41 0.22
C LEU A 22 6.14 14.37 -1.25
N LEU A 23 7.46 14.47 -1.50
CA LEU A 23 8.01 14.50 -2.84
C LEU A 23 7.53 13.34 -3.74
N PRO A 24 7.57 12.04 -3.32
CA PRO A 24 7.07 10.96 -4.17
C PRO A 24 5.58 11.09 -4.48
N THR A 25 4.76 11.59 -3.54
CA THR A 25 3.34 11.87 -3.78
C THR A 25 3.17 12.87 -4.93
N PHE A 26 3.89 13.99 -4.88
CA PHE A 26 3.83 15.00 -5.93
C PHE A 26 4.37 14.48 -7.27
N VAL A 27 5.45 13.69 -7.24
CA VAL A 27 6.00 13.05 -8.44
C VAL A 27 4.95 12.13 -9.09
N PHE A 28 4.30 11.25 -8.32
CA PHE A 28 3.25 10.39 -8.87
C PHE A 28 2.04 11.18 -9.36
N LEU A 29 1.64 12.26 -8.68
CA LEU A 29 0.56 13.13 -9.16
C LEU A 29 0.91 13.76 -10.51
N LEU A 30 2.10 14.35 -10.62
CA LEU A 30 2.56 14.98 -11.87
C LEU A 30 2.71 13.98 -13.01
N LEU A 31 3.27 12.80 -12.73
CA LEU A 31 3.37 11.72 -13.70
C LEU A 31 1.99 11.24 -14.15
N GLY A 32 1.00 11.20 -13.24
CA GLY A 32 -0.38 10.87 -13.57
C GLY A 32 -0.99 11.87 -14.55
N PHE A 33 -0.78 13.18 -14.36
CA PHE A 33 -1.21 14.19 -15.32
C PHE A 33 -0.45 14.08 -16.65
N ALA A 34 0.85 13.84 -16.61
CA ALA A 34 1.67 13.65 -17.81
C ALA A 34 1.30 12.37 -18.59
N ALA A 35 0.71 11.38 -17.93
CA ALA A 35 0.27 10.14 -18.56
C ALA A 35 -1.06 10.26 -19.34
N LEU A 36 -1.89 11.27 -19.05
CA LEU A 36 -3.21 11.42 -19.66
C LEU A 36 -3.21 11.35 -21.20
N PRO A 37 -2.28 12.02 -21.92
CA PRO A 37 -2.25 11.94 -23.38
C PRO A 37 -1.95 10.56 -23.96
N VAL A 38 -1.29 9.68 -23.18
CA VAL A 38 -0.90 8.33 -23.62
C VAL A 38 -1.86 7.24 -23.14
N ASP A 39 -2.78 7.55 -22.24
CA ASP A 39 -3.69 6.59 -21.60
C ASP A 39 -4.47 5.76 -22.63
N GLN A 40 -5.11 6.41 -23.59
CA GLN A 40 -5.94 5.75 -24.61
C GLN A 40 -5.08 4.86 -25.52
N SER A 41 -3.96 5.40 -26.01
CA SER A 41 -3.06 4.65 -26.89
C SER A 41 -2.46 3.41 -26.20
N LEU A 42 -2.05 3.56 -24.94
CA LEU A 42 -1.53 2.45 -24.15
C LEU A 42 -2.61 1.41 -23.87
N ALA A 43 -3.82 1.84 -23.47
CA ALA A 43 -4.94 0.95 -23.21
C ALA A 43 -5.36 0.20 -24.49
N GLY A 44 -5.40 0.88 -25.64
CA GLY A 44 -5.68 0.26 -26.93
C GLY A 44 -4.61 -0.76 -27.33
N TRP A 45 -3.34 -0.45 -27.10
CA TRP A 45 -2.24 -1.40 -27.35
C TRP A 45 -2.35 -2.64 -26.47
N ILE A 46 -2.69 -2.50 -25.20
CA ILE A 46 -2.91 -3.63 -24.27
C ILE A 46 -4.14 -4.44 -24.71
N ALA A 47 -5.27 -3.78 -25.01
CA ALA A 47 -6.50 -4.42 -25.42
C ALA A 47 -6.36 -5.23 -26.72
N ALA A 48 -5.43 -4.87 -27.60
CA ALA A 48 -5.07 -5.63 -28.79
C ALA A 48 -4.26 -6.91 -28.50
N ASN A 49 -4.14 -7.35 -27.23
CA ASN A 49 -3.39 -8.54 -26.78
C ASN A 49 -1.91 -8.53 -27.16
N ASN A 50 -1.27 -7.36 -27.14
CA ASN A 50 0.14 -7.22 -27.45
C ASN A 50 1.08 -7.64 -26.31
N LEU A 51 0.54 -7.95 -25.10
CA LEU A 51 1.32 -8.45 -24.00
C LEU A 51 1.60 -9.95 -24.16
N PRO A 52 2.85 -10.42 -23.98
CA PRO A 52 3.16 -11.85 -23.95
C PRO A 52 2.40 -12.58 -22.83
N GLY A 53 1.82 -13.77 -23.14
CA GLY A 53 1.03 -14.52 -22.17
C GLY A 53 1.77 -14.81 -20.86
N GLY A 54 3.05 -15.15 -20.90
CA GLY A 54 3.85 -15.36 -19.69
C GLY A 54 3.99 -14.10 -18.81
N VAL A 55 3.96 -12.90 -19.42
CA VAL A 55 3.93 -11.65 -18.64
C VAL A 55 2.58 -11.49 -17.97
N VAL A 56 1.49 -11.73 -18.68
CA VAL A 56 0.12 -11.66 -18.13
C VAL A 56 -0.01 -12.61 -16.94
N ASP A 57 0.45 -13.86 -17.06
CA ASP A 57 0.42 -14.86 -15.99
C ASP A 57 1.15 -14.40 -14.71
N VAL A 58 2.30 -13.73 -14.87
CA VAL A 58 3.06 -13.19 -13.73
C VAL A 58 2.30 -12.04 -13.07
N LEU A 59 1.73 -11.13 -13.87
CA LEU A 59 0.97 -9.98 -13.38
C LEU A 59 -0.30 -10.44 -12.62
N GLU A 60 -1.04 -11.41 -13.15
CA GLU A 60 -2.23 -11.97 -12.50
C GLU A 60 -1.93 -12.57 -11.12
N ARG A 61 -0.82 -13.31 -11.00
CA ARG A 61 -0.39 -13.85 -9.71
C ARG A 61 0.01 -12.76 -8.73
N ALA A 62 0.65 -11.69 -9.21
CA ALA A 62 1.06 -10.55 -8.38
C ALA A 62 -0.12 -9.70 -7.89
N GLU A 63 -1.29 -9.76 -8.55
CA GLU A 63 -2.51 -9.05 -8.12
C GLU A 63 -2.86 -9.37 -6.67
N THR A 64 -2.67 -10.62 -6.24
CA THR A 64 -2.97 -11.10 -4.88
C THR A 64 -2.31 -10.22 -3.81
N PHE A 65 -1.15 -9.64 -4.10
CA PHE A 65 -0.44 -8.75 -3.18
C PHE A 65 -1.23 -7.47 -2.83
N ALA A 66 -2.00 -6.94 -3.79
CA ALA A 66 -2.81 -5.73 -3.62
C ALA A 66 -4.31 -6.03 -3.43
N HIS A 67 -4.71 -7.29 -3.57
CA HIS A 67 -6.08 -7.73 -3.41
C HIS A 67 -6.42 -7.92 -1.92
N GLY A 68 -7.61 -7.48 -1.49
CA GLY A 68 -8.00 -7.49 -0.08
C GLY A 68 -7.83 -8.84 0.61
N ILE A 69 -8.17 -9.95 -0.07
CA ILE A 69 -8.02 -11.31 0.48
C ILE A 69 -6.53 -11.65 0.70
N GLY A 70 -5.67 -11.37 -0.28
CA GLY A 70 -4.22 -11.61 -0.17
C GLY A 70 -3.58 -10.79 0.95
N VAL A 71 -3.95 -9.50 1.05
CA VAL A 71 -3.53 -8.62 2.15
C VAL A 71 -3.92 -9.22 3.51
N VAL A 72 -5.18 -9.67 3.66
CA VAL A 72 -5.66 -10.27 4.91
C VAL A 72 -4.86 -11.52 5.26
N PHE A 73 -4.61 -12.43 4.30
CA PHE A 73 -3.84 -13.65 4.56
C PHE A 73 -2.40 -13.36 4.97
N ILE A 74 -1.74 -12.39 4.32
CA ILE A 74 -0.37 -12.00 4.67
C ILE A 74 -0.33 -11.37 6.07
N LEU A 75 -1.24 -10.43 6.35
CA LEU A 75 -1.33 -9.83 7.68
C LEU A 75 -1.65 -10.86 8.76
N LEU A 76 -2.59 -11.77 8.52
CA LEU A 76 -2.94 -12.82 9.46
C LEU A 76 -1.75 -13.75 9.74
N THR A 77 -1.00 -14.11 8.70
CA THR A 77 0.23 -14.91 8.83
C THR A 77 1.26 -14.21 9.74
N ILE A 78 1.48 -12.90 9.55
CA ILE A 78 2.37 -12.12 10.41
C ILE A 78 1.82 -12.06 11.84
N PHE A 79 0.52 -11.82 12.00
CA PHE A 79 -0.13 -11.71 13.31
C PHE A 79 -0.02 -12.99 14.14
N ILE A 80 -0.17 -14.15 13.50
CA ILE A 80 -0.09 -15.45 14.17
C ILE A 80 1.35 -15.76 14.54
N ASN A 81 2.29 -15.59 13.61
CA ASN A 81 3.67 -16.06 13.76
C ASN A 81 4.56 -15.06 14.50
N ASP A 82 4.26 -13.77 14.50
CA ASP A 82 5.10 -12.75 15.14
C ASP A 82 4.32 -11.98 16.22
N ARG A 83 4.29 -12.55 17.43
CA ARG A 83 3.61 -11.93 18.57
C ARG A 83 4.22 -10.57 18.96
N SER A 84 5.52 -10.39 18.73
CA SER A 84 6.24 -9.17 19.08
C SER A 84 5.80 -7.95 18.26
N ARG A 85 5.19 -8.16 17.08
CA ARG A 85 4.73 -7.10 16.16
C ARG A 85 3.23 -6.85 16.21
N ARG A 86 2.46 -7.57 17.01
CA ARG A 86 1.00 -7.41 17.10
C ARG A 86 0.54 -6.00 17.45
N TRP A 87 1.32 -5.27 18.23
CA TRP A 87 1.04 -3.89 18.59
C TRP A 87 1.03 -2.93 17.40
N THR A 88 1.66 -3.27 16.28
CA THR A 88 1.71 -2.46 15.06
C THR A 88 0.44 -2.58 14.19
N PHE A 89 -0.36 -3.62 14.40
CA PHE A 89 -1.47 -3.99 13.52
C PHE A 89 -2.56 -2.92 13.35
N PRO A 90 -2.99 -2.19 14.39
CA PRO A 90 -3.98 -1.13 14.19
C PRO A 90 -3.53 -0.09 13.16
N ARG A 91 -2.24 0.30 13.21
CA ARG A 91 -1.64 1.24 12.27
C ARG A 91 -1.51 0.65 10.86
N LEU A 92 -1.08 -0.61 10.74
CA LEU A 92 -1.00 -1.31 9.46
C LEU A 92 -2.35 -1.42 8.78
N ILE A 93 -3.37 -1.87 9.51
CA ILE A 93 -4.73 -2.02 8.97
C ILE A 93 -5.27 -0.66 8.50
N LEU A 94 -5.10 0.39 9.31
CA LEU A 94 -5.54 1.72 8.89
C LEU A 94 -4.80 2.23 7.65
N ALA A 95 -3.48 2.03 7.57
CA ALA A 95 -2.69 2.47 6.42
C ALA A 95 -3.17 1.77 5.13
N VAL A 96 -3.34 0.47 5.18
CA VAL A 96 -3.65 -0.36 4.00
C VAL A 96 -5.13 -0.24 3.61
N ALA A 97 -6.04 -0.55 4.52
CA ALA A 97 -7.49 -0.49 4.25
C ALA A 97 -7.95 0.95 4.04
N GLY A 98 -7.41 1.91 4.80
CA GLY A 98 -7.72 3.33 4.66
C GLY A 98 -7.34 3.89 3.30
N SER A 99 -6.21 3.45 2.71
CA SER A 99 -5.78 3.89 1.37
C SER A 99 -6.71 3.38 0.29
N GLY A 100 -7.11 2.11 0.33
CA GLY A 100 -8.06 1.54 -0.61
C GLY A 100 -9.46 2.15 -0.49
N LEU A 101 -9.92 2.35 0.76
CA LEU A 101 -11.21 2.99 1.03
C LEU A 101 -11.22 4.45 0.55
N ALA A 102 -10.16 5.21 0.80
CA ALA A 102 -10.06 6.59 0.33
C ALA A 102 -10.12 6.68 -1.20
N ALA A 103 -9.44 5.76 -1.92
CA ALA A 103 -9.53 5.69 -3.38
C ALA A 103 -10.98 5.39 -3.84
N ASN A 104 -11.68 4.48 -3.17
CA ASN A 104 -13.07 4.18 -3.48
C ASN A 104 -14.02 5.36 -3.18
N LEU A 105 -13.79 6.10 -2.09
CA LEU A 105 -14.55 7.31 -1.79
C LEU A 105 -14.33 8.41 -2.83
N ILE A 106 -13.10 8.60 -3.31
CA ILE A 106 -12.82 9.53 -4.39
C ILE A 106 -13.60 9.15 -5.65
N LYS A 107 -13.60 7.88 -6.05
CA LYS A 107 -14.40 7.39 -7.18
C LYS A 107 -15.88 7.67 -7.03
N LEU A 108 -16.40 7.39 -5.83
CA LEU A 108 -17.83 7.46 -5.57
C LEU A 108 -18.35 8.90 -5.52
N ILE A 109 -17.50 9.84 -5.09
CA ILE A 109 -17.93 11.19 -4.74
C ILE A 109 -17.38 12.24 -5.70
N LEU A 110 -16.10 12.13 -6.11
CA LEU A 110 -15.41 13.26 -6.72
C LEU A 110 -15.23 13.16 -8.23
N ILE A 111 -14.85 11.99 -8.77
CA ILE A 111 -14.40 11.87 -10.15
C ILE A 111 -15.02 10.64 -10.80
N ALA A 112 -15.88 10.85 -11.79
CA ALA A 112 -16.36 9.79 -12.67
C ALA A 112 -15.43 9.64 -13.86
N ARG A 113 -14.90 8.45 -14.10
CA ARG A 113 -14.10 8.10 -15.29
C ARG A 113 -14.40 6.70 -15.75
N THR A 114 -14.76 6.52 -16.99
CA THR A 114 -15.05 5.22 -17.60
C THR A 114 -13.77 4.37 -17.68
N ARG A 115 -13.87 3.07 -17.40
CA ARG A 115 -12.74 2.13 -17.48
C ARG A 115 -12.34 1.83 -18.92
N PRO A 116 -11.07 1.47 -19.21
CA PRO A 116 -10.60 1.15 -20.55
C PRO A 116 -11.44 0.11 -21.29
N HIS A 117 -11.86 -0.96 -20.60
CA HIS A 117 -12.65 -2.04 -21.21
C HIS A 117 -14.09 -1.62 -21.60
N ALA A 118 -14.58 -0.47 -21.12
CA ALA A 118 -15.91 0.04 -21.37
C ALA A 118 -15.90 1.37 -22.15
N ALA A 119 -14.72 1.90 -22.47
CA ALA A 119 -14.54 3.16 -23.20
C ALA A 119 -14.28 2.90 -24.68
N ASP A 120 -14.63 3.85 -25.53
CA ASP A 120 -14.11 3.91 -26.90
C ASP A 120 -12.67 4.42 -26.84
N LEU A 121 -11.72 3.54 -27.17
CA LEU A 121 -10.29 3.84 -27.08
C LEU A 121 -9.77 4.66 -28.27
N GLY A 122 -10.63 5.01 -29.22
CA GLY A 122 -10.33 5.93 -30.33
C GLY A 122 -10.54 7.41 -29.98
N ASP A 123 -11.26 7.69 -28.91
CA ASP A 123 -11.63 9.05 -28.50
C ASP A 123 -10.50 9.81 -27.79
N HIS A 124 -10.69 11.10 -27.59
CA HIS A 124 -9.75 11.87 -26.78
C HIS A 124 -9.88 11.52 -25.30
N PHE A 125 -8.76 11.52 -24.55
CA PHE A 125 -8.76 11.12 -23.13
C PHE A 125 -9.79 11.89 -22.27
N SER A 126 -10.13 13.13 -22.64
CA SER A 126 -11.13 13.92 -21.91
C SER A 126 -12.53 13.31 -21.94
N GLU A 127 -12.85 12.53 -22.98
CA GLU A 127 -14.17 11.90 -23.14
C GLU A 127 -14.36 10.70 -22.20
N THR A 128 -13.26 10.17 -21.66
CA THR A 128 -13.32 9.16 -20.61
C THR A 128 -13.81 9.72 -19.27
N PHE A 129 -13.66 11.04 -19.04
CA PHE A 129 -14.13 11.69 -17.84
C PHE A 129 -15.60 12.08 -18.00
N GLY A 130 -16.43 11.56 -17.11
CA GLY A 130 -17.83 11.93 -16.97
C GLY A 130 -18.02 13.19 -16.10
N ASN A 131 -19.14 13.25 -15.40
CA ASN A 131 -19.45 14.38 -14.53
C ASN A 131 -18.55 14.48 -13.32
N TRP A 132 -18.19 15.69 -12.92
CA TRP A 132 -17.64 15.98 -11.62
C TRP A 132 -18.71 15.84 -10.54
N LEU A 133 -18.32 15.35 -9.35
CA LEU A 133 -19.21 15.08 -8.23
C LEU A 133 -20.36 14.13 -8.60
N PRO A 134 -20.06 12.90 -9.06
CA PRO A 134 -21.07 11.93 -9.46
C PRO A 134 -22.00 11.51 -8.32
N LEU A 135 -21.69 11.85 -7.06
CA LEU A 135 -22.44 11.63 -5.83
C LEU A 135 -23.18 10.27 -5.83
N LEU A 136 -22.48 9.22 -5.42
CA LEU A 136 -23.00 7.87 -5.29
C LEU A 136 -23.29 7.11 -6.61
N SER A 137 -22.63 7.46 -7.70
CA SER A 137 -22.65 6.61 -8.90
C SER A 137 -21.95 5.26 -8.66
N GLU A 138 -22.30 4.24 -9.45
CA GLU A 138 -21.73 2.91 -9.29
C GLU A 138 -20.19 2.90 -9.38
N SER A 139 -19.52 2.74 -8.24
CA SER A 139 -18.06 2.77 -8.15
C SER A 139 -17.37 1.65 -8.94
N ALA A 140 -18.10 0.55 -9.24
CA ALA A 140 -17.59 -0.57 -10.03
C ALA A 140 -17.22 -0.17 -11.46
N GLN A 141 -17.89 0.84 -12.05
CA GLN A 141 -17.63 1.32 -13.38
C GLN A 141 -16.61 2.48 -13.42
N GLN A 142 -16.25 3.01 -12.25
CA GLN A 142 -15.32 4.14 -12.14
C GLN A 142 -13.86 3.69 -12.14
N SER A 143 -13.05 4.37 -12.97
CA SER A 143 -11.64 4.04 -13.12
C SER A 143 -10.73 4.74 -12.09
N THR A 144 -10.89 6.03 -11.87
CA THR A 144 -9.94 6.92 -11.18
C THR A 144 -10.29 7.21 -9.74
N PRO A 145 -9.31 7.10 -8.80
CA PRO A 145 -7.98 6.49 -8.91
C PRO A 145 -8.02 4.97 -8.67
N SER A 146 -6.96 4.23 -8.99
CA SER A 146 -6.89 2.78 -8.76
C SER A 146 -6.80 2.44 -7.26
N SER A 147 -7.86 1.84 -6.70
CA SER A 147 -7.87 1.41 -5.30
C SER A 147 -6.94 0.23 -5.02
N HIS A 148 -6.79 -0.72 -5.97
CA HIS A 148 -5.80 -1.79 -5.85
C HIS A 148 -4.38 -1.24 -5.77
N THR A 149 -4.03 -0.28 -6.62
CA THR A 149 -2.71 0.34 -6.57
C THR A 149 -2.50 1.11 -5.27
N ALA A 150 -3.50 1.87 -4.80
CA ALA A 150 -3.40 2.57 -3.52
C ALA A 150 -3.18 1.60 -2.35
N THR A 151 -3.95 0.50 -2.30
CA THR A 151 -3.78 -0.57 -1.31
C THR A 151 -2.40 -1.22 -1.40
N GLY A 152 -1.96 -1.61 -2.60
CA GLY A 152 -0.68 -2.29 -2.82
C GLY A 152 0.53 -1.44 -2.43
N VAL A 153 0.52 -0.14 -2.78
CA VAL A 153 1.59 0.79 -2.40
C VAL A 153 1.61 1.02 -0.88
N ALA A 154 0.45 1.26 -0.26
CA ALA A 154 0.36 1.42 1.19
C ALA A 154 0.81 0.14 1.92
N PHE A 155 0.47 -1.04 1.38
CA PHE A 155 0.87 -2.32 1.93
C PHE A 155 2.38 -2.56 1.80
N ALA A 156 2.97 -2.24 0.65
CA ALA A 156 4.42 -2.28 0.47
C ALA A 156 5.14 -1.39 1.49
N ILE A 157 4.66 -0.16 1.73
CA ILE A 157 5.21 0.75 2.74
C ILE A 157 5.10 0.14 4.15
N ALA A 158 3.95 -0.43 4.48
CA ALA A 158 3.70 -1.08 5.76
C ALA A 158 4.64 -2.27 5.98
N LEU A 159 4.82 -3.13 4.96
CA LEU A 159 5.75 -4.25 5.01
C LEU A 159 7.22 -3.81 5.05
N CYS A 160 7.59 -2.74 4.33
CA CYS A 160 8.94 -2.14 4.42
C CYS A 160 9.26 -1.64 5.83
N TRP A 161 8.27 -1.11 6.55
CA TRP A 161 8.43 -0.70 7.93
C TRP A 161 8.63 -1.90 8.86
N LEU A 162 7.87 -2.99 8.67
CA LEU A 162 8.03 -4.22 9.45
C LEU A 162 9.30 -5.00 9.10
N PHE A 163 9.62 -5.08 7.81
CA PHE A 163 10.69 -5.92 7.26
C PHE A 163 11.58 -5.12 6.29
N PRO A 164 12.45 -4.22 6.80
CA PRO A 164 13.24 -3.31 5.94
C PRO A 164 14.15 -4.02 4.95
N ARG A 165 14.61 -5.24 5.27
CA ARG A 165 15.44 -6.05 4.37
C ARG A 165 14.69 -6.49 3.11
N GLY A 166 13.35 -6.66 3.20
CA GLY A 166 12.49 -7.06 2.09
C GLY A 166 12.02 -5.92 1.18
N ARG A 167 12.45 -4.67 1.39
CA ARG A 167 11.92 -3.47 0.74
C ARG A 167 11.81 -3.56 -0.78
N TRP A 168 12.81 -4.14 -1.45
CA TRP A 168 12.81 -4.26 -2.90
C TRP A 168 11.80 -5.28 -3.41
N ILE A 169 11.60 -6.37 -2.67
CA ILE A 169 10.58 -7.38 -3.01
C ILE A 169 9.19 -6.76 -2.92
N PHE A 170 8.89 -6.04 -1.83
CA PHE A 170 7.59 -5.40 -1.66
C PHE A 170 7.34 -4.29 -2.69
N ALA A 171 8.38 -3.53 -3.05
CA ALA A 171 8.28 -2.53 -4.12
C ALA A 171 7.98 -3.18 -5.48
N VAL A 172 8.67 -4.25 -5.83
CA VAL A 172 8.44 -5.00 -7.08
C VAL A 172 7.03 -5.59 -7.09
N LEU A 173 6.56 -6.20 -6.01
CA LEU A 173 5.20 -6.75 -5.92
C LEU A 173 4.12 -5.66 -6.09
N ALA A 174 4.32 -4.49 -5.50
CA ALA A 174 3.40 -3.37 -5.67
C ALA A 174 3.38 -2.86 -7.12
N ILE A 175 4.54 -2.78 -7.79
CA ILE A 175 4.64 -2.41 -9.20
C ILE A 175 3.95 -3.44 -10.08
N LEU A 176 4.21 -4.73 -9.89
CA LEU A 176 3.58 -5.79 -10.67
C LEU A 176 2.07 -5.80 -10.50
N ALA A 177 1.57 -5.64 -9.26
CA ALA A 177 0.13 -5.54 -8.99
C ALA A 177 -0.48 -4.28 -9.64
N ALA A 178 0.25 -3.17 -9.70
CA ALA A 178 -0.17 -1.96 -10.40
C ALA A 178 -0.22 -2.17 -11.93
N CYS A 179 0.79 -2.82 -12.50
CA CYS A 179 0.83 -3.18 -13.93
C CYS A 179 -0.31 -4.15 -14.31
N GLN A 180 -0.65 -5.07 -13.42
CA GLN A 180 -1.78 -5.98 -13.64
C GLN A 180 -3.09 -5.21 -13.86
N ARG A 181 -3.32 -4.08 -13.16
CA ARG A 181 -4.53 -3.28 -13.33
C ARG A 181 -4.68 -2.68 -14.73
N MET A 182 -3.56 -2.39 -15.40
CA MET A 182 -3.54 -1.97 -16.80
C MET A 182 -3.71 -3.18 -17.73
N ALA A 183 -2.98 -4.28 -17.47
CA ALA A 183 -3.05 -5.50 -18.27
C ALA A 183 -4.47 -6.10 -18.32
N SER A 184 -5.25 -5.98 -17.24
CA SER A 184 -6.67 -6.38 -17.18
C SER A 184 -7.64 -5.35 -17.76
N SER A 185 -7.16 -4.29 -18.42
CA SER A 185 -7.98 -3.17 -18.95
C SER A 185 -8.95 -2.57 -17.92
N SER A 186 -8.59 -2.65 -16.64
CA SER A 186 -9.39 -2.12 -15.51
C SER A 186 -9.09 -0.64 -15.23
N HIS A 187 -7.87 -0.20 -15.51
CA HIS A 187 -7.37 1.14 -15.19
C HIS A 187 -6.42 1.66 -16.27
N TYR A 188 -6.42 2.97 -16.46
CA TYR A 188 -5.41 3.67 -17.25
C TYR A 188 -4.11 3.85 -16.45
N LEU A 189 -3.03 4.22 -17.15
CA LEU A 189 -1.74 4.51 -16.51
C LEU A 189 -1.86 5.67 -15.52
N SER A 190 -2.57 6.73 -15.86
CA SER A 190 -2.79 7.87 -14.96
C SER A 190 -3.56 7.47 -13.69
N ASP A 191 -4.57 6.57 -13.77
CA ASP A 191 -5.32 6.08 -12.61
C ASP A 191 -4.43 5.30 -11.64
N VAL A 192 -3.50 4.52 -12.19
CA VAL A 192 -2.50 3.75 -11.44
C VAL A 192 -1.55 4.70 -10.72
N LEU A 193 -1.05 5.73 -11.41
CA LEU A 193 -0.12 6.72 -10.84
C LEU A 193 -0.81 7.56 -9.74
N TRP A 194 -2.05 7.98 -9.94
CA TRP A 194 -2.81 8.68 -8.89
C TRP A 194 -3.17 7.76 -7.72
N GLY A 195 -3.45 6.48 -7.99
CA GLY A 195 -3.60 5.47 -6.96
C GLY A 195 -2.31 5.29 -6.14
N ALA A 196 -1.15 5.26 -6.82
CA ALA A 196 0.15 5.20 -6.16
C ALA A 196 0.44 6.45 -5.31
N ALA A 197 0.11 7.65 -5.82
CA ALA A 197 0.21 8.89 -5.06
C ALA A 197 -0.59 8.84 -3.75
N LEU A 198 -1.84 8.43 -3.84
CA LEU A 198 -2.74 8.32 -2.69
C LEU A 198 -2.26 7.26 -1.69
N GLY A 199 -1.89 6.07 -2.20
CA GLY A 199 -1.36 4.98 -1.38
C GLY A 199 -0.06 5.34 -0.68
N TYR A 200 0.83 6.07 -1.38
CA TYR A 200 2.06 6.57 -0.79
C TYR A 200 1.78 7.63 0.29
N PHE A 201 0.94 8.62 -0.02
CA PHE A 201 0.58 9.68 0.92
C PHE A 201 -0.02 9.14 2.22
N LEU A 202 -1.07 8.34 2.11
CA LEU A 202 -1.75 7.79 3.27
C LEU A 202 -0.91 6.71 3.97
N GLY A 203 -0.35 5.78 3.22
CA GLY A 203 0.50 4.73 3.77
C GLY A 203 1.69 5.30 4.54
N ARG A 204 2.45 6.22 3.92
CA ARG A 204 3.59 6.85 4.58
C ARG A 204 3.17 7.76 5.72
N GLY A 205 2.12 8.59 5.53
CA GLY A 205 1.63 9.51 6.54
C GLY A 205 1.13 8.81 7.80
N ILE A 206 0.44 7.68 7.66
CA ILE A 206 -0.05 6.87 8.78
C ILE A 206 1.11 6.12 9.45
N ILE A 207 1.97 5.44 8.66
CA ILE A 207 3.10 4.66 9.19
C ILE A 207 4.12 5.56 9.89
N SER A 208 4.40 6.75 9.37
CA SER A 208 5.32 7.70 10.03
C SER A 208 4.73 8.39 11.27
N GLY A 209 3.43 8.23 11.52
CA GLY A 209 2.72 8.90 12.60
C GLY A 209 2.26 10.32 12.29
N PHE A 210 2.71 10.93 11.17
CA PHE A 210 2.37 12.31 10.82
C PHE A 210 0.86 12.61 10.83
N LEU A 211 0.06 11.68 10.31
CA LEU A 211 -1.41 11.83 10.29
C LEU A 211 -2.10 11.32 11.55
N THR A 212 -1.43 10.52 12.38
CA THR A 212 -2.12 9.70 13.40
C THR A 212 -1.39 9.63 14.75
N GLU A 213 -0.37 10.45 14.98
CA GLU A 213 0.51 10.38 16.15
C GLU A 213 -0.25 10.36 17.49
N LYS A 214 -1.22 11.26 17.67
CA LYS A 214 -1.98 11.37 18.91
C LYS A 214 -2.81 10.13 19.27
N TYR A 215 -3.26 9.40 18.24
CA TYR A 215 -4.17 8.27 18.43
C TYR A 215 -3.42 6.95 18.62
N PHE A 216 -2.39 6.72 17.78
CA PHE A 216 -1.70 5.42 17.77
C PHE A 216 -0.60 5.31 18.80
N ASN A 217 0.13 6.38 19.13
CA ASN A 217 1.20 6.27 20.13
C ASN A 217 0.67 5.77 21.49
N ARG A 218 -0.45 6.30 21.96
CA ARG A 218 -1.07 5.81 23.21
C ARG A 218 -1.57 4.37 23.14
N LEU A 219 -2.10 3.97 21.99
CA LEU A 219 -2.61 2.61 21.79
C LEU A 219 -1.43 1.62 21.68
N GLU A 220 -0.43 1.97 20.93
CA GLU A 220 0.76 1.16 20.72
C GLU A 220 1.59 1.00 22.00
N GLU A 221 1.73 2.06 22.81
CA GLU A 221 2.36 1.99 24.15
C GLU A 221 1.64 0.98 25.07
N ARG A 222 0.31 0.92 25.02
CA ARG A 222 -0.47 -0.03 25.81
C ARG A 222 -0.36 -1.48 25.31
N LEU A 223 -0.18 -1.66 24.00
CA LEU A 223 -0.14 -2.97 23.35
C LEU A 223 1.28 -3.52 23.23
N ARG A 224 2.29 -2.68 23.42
CA ARG A 224 3.70 -3.06 23.30
C ARG A 224 4.08 -3.98 24.45
N PRO A 225 4.70 -5.13 24.19
CA PRO A 225 5.26 -5.96 25.25
C PRO A 225 6.27 -5.16 26.09
N ALA A 226 6.21 -5.30 27.41
CA ALA A 226 7.20 -4.70 28.29
C ALA A 226 8.61 -5.15 27.87
N GLU A 227 9.55 -4.22 27.76
CA GLU A 227 10.95 -4.58 27.54
C GLU A 227 11.43 -5.37 28.77
N PRO A 228 12.11 -6.51 28.57
CA PRO A 228 12.63 -7.29 29.70
C PRO A 228 13.57 -6.39 30.50
N HIS A 229 13.39 -6.40 31.81
CA HIS A 229 14.22 -5.60 32.70
C HIS A 229 15.68 -6.04 32.53
N PRO A 230 16.68 -5.12 32.56
CA PRO A 230 18.09 -5.49 32.43
C PRO A 230 18.55 -6.64 33.40
N SER A 231 17.93 -6.73 34.57
CA SER A 231 18.15 -7.83 35.52
C SER A 231 17.66 -9.20 35.01
N ASP A 232 16.62 -9.23 34.15
CA ASP A 232 16.05 -10.48 33.63
C ASP A 232 16.92 -11.03 32.50
N VAL A 233 17.53 -10.12 31.71
CA VAL A 233 18.52 -10.49 30.71
C VAL A 233 19.79 -10.99 31.34
N ALA A 234 20.26 -10.35 32.42
CA ALA A 234 21.45 -10.79 33.16
C ALA A 234 21.28 -12.18 33.80
N ARG A 235 20.08 -12.49 34.30
CA ARG A 235 19.79 -13.84 34.87
C ARG A 235 19.75 -14.93 33.80
N SER A 236 19.21 -14.63 32.61
CA SER A 236 19.12 -15.63 31.54
C SER A 236 20.48 -15.95 30.89
N THR A 237 21.52 -15.15 31.14
CA THR A 237 22.88 -15.34 30.63
C THR A 237 23.83 -15.88 31.68
N ASP A 238 23.38 -16.13 32.91
CA ASP A 238 24.23 -16.70 33.98
C ASP A 238 24.42 -18.20 33.74
N PRO A 239 25.65 -18.68 33.44
CA PRO A 239 25.93 -20.10 33.20
C PRO A 239 25.64 -21.01 34.38
N ALA A 240 25.52 -20.45 35.59
CA ALA A 240 25.29 -21.22 36.82
C ALA A 240 23.85 -21.78 36.92
N GLU A 241 22.84 -21.13 36.32
CA GLU A 241 21.46 -21.63 36.32
C GLU A 241 21.19 -22.69 35.23
N VAL A 242 21.97 -22.73 34.14
CA VAL A 242 21.82 -23.72 33.07
C VAL A 242 22.32 -25.13 33.51
N SER A 243 23.16 -25.22 34.56
CA SER A 243 23.71 -26.49 35.04
C SER A 243 22.82 -27.20 36.08
N SER A 244 21.73 -26.61 36.52
CA SER A 244 20.89 -27.15 37.63
C SER A 244 19.49 -27.62 37.18
N ALA A 245 19.21 -27.72 35.89
CA ALA A 245 17.96 -28.33 35.37
C ALA A 245 18.16 -29.86 35.27
N PRO A 246 17.26 -30.66 35.88
CA PRO A 246 17.31 -32.12 35.87
C PRO A 246 17.04 -32.76 34.51
#